data_e38f5393f12dc50e764fa4c0bf86eee3
#
_entry.id   e38f5393f12dc50e764fa4c0bf86eee3
#
_cell.length_a   1.000
_cell.length_b   1.000
_cell.length_c   1.000
_cell.angle_alpha   90.00
_cell.angle_beta   90.00
_cell.angle_gamma   90.00
#
_symmetry.space_group_name_H-M   'P 1'
#
loop_
_entity.id
_entity.type
_entity.pdbx_description
1 polymer ?
#
loop_
_entity_poly.entity_id
_entity_poly.type
_entity_poly.pdbx_seq_one_letter_code
_entity_poly.pdbx_strand_id
1 'polypeptide(L)'
;FEALCKTEKVIIVAPHFVGLDAGGVAMNTIVRGASLYQTQSNPVWDKWAFEARKRFSDPVLIPKSNSAMKEVIRALRASLPFYYLPDMDHGARNSVFVPFFGVQAATLPMVSKLAKLTGAKVIWGIAETTPEGYIMHLSKPLENFPTNDATADTLRLNQELEQFILKHPDQYLWTHRRFKTRPEGEPSVY
;
A
#
# COMPACT_ATOMS: atom_id res chain seq x y z
N PHE A 1 8.82 -6.15 13.87
CA PHE A 1 8.35 -6.55 12.56
C PHE A 1 8.77 -7.99 12.25
N GLU A 2 10.05 -8.32 12.28
CA GLU A 2 10.57 -9.66 12.00
C GLU A 2 9.89 -10.74 12.85
N ALA A 3 9.73 -10.52 14.16
CA ALA A 3 9.03 -11.44 15.05
C ALA A 3 7.56 -11.66 14.65
N LEU A 4 6.87 -10.61 14.23
CA LEU A 4 5.48 -10.70 13.73
C LEU A 4 5.41 -11.55 12.47
N CYS A 5 6.32 -11.35 11.51
CA CYS A 5 6.33 -12.11 10.25
C CYS A 5 6.67 -13.61 10.42
N LYS A 6 7.29 -14.01 11.55
CA LYS A 6 7.55 -15.42 11.87
C LYS A 6 6.29 -16.19 12.30
N THR A 7 5.31 -15.49 12.84
CA THR A 7 4.11 -16.12 13.43
C THR A 7 2.83 -15.78 12.66
N GLU A 8 2.81 -14.66 11.94
CA GLU A 8 1.63 -14.12 11.30
C GLU A 8 1.86 -13.84 9.81
N LYS A 9 0.80 -13.92 9.02
CA LYS A 9 0.77 -13.32 7.68
C LYS A 9 0.58 -11.82 7.85
N VAL A 10 1.32 -11.01 7.10
CA VAL A 10 1.34 -9.55 7.29
C VAL A 10 1.08 -8.82 5.98
N ILE A 11 0.15 -7.86 6.02
CA ILE A 11 -0.01 -6.84 4.99
C ILE A 11 0.55 -5.54 5.55
N ILE A 12 1.52 -4.95 4.87
CA ILE A 12 2.09 -3.66 5.18
C ILE A 12 1.41 -2.63 4.29
N VAL A 13 0.60 -1.77 4.89
CA VAL A 13 -0.06 -0.65 4.20
C VAL A 13 0.95 0.48 4.10
N ALA A 14 1.47 0.70 2.90
CA ALA A 14 2.49 1.68 2.61
C ALA A 14 1.95 2.72 1.62
N PRO A 15 1.56 3.92 2.06
CA PRO A 15 1.09 4.96 1.18
C PRO A 15 2.22 5.56 0.33
N HIS A 16 1.85 6.27 -0.74
CA HIS A 16 2.80 6.92 -1.64
C HIS A 16 3.46 8.15 -0.98
N PHE A 17 4.35 7.89 -0.04
CA PHE A 17 5.29 8.88 0.48
C PHE A 17 6.56 8.91 -0.38
N VAL A 18 7.29 10.00 -0.36
CA VAL A 18 8.54 10.16 -1.15
C VAL A 18 9.53 9.02 -0.87
N GLY A 19 9.63 8.55 0.37
CA GLY A 19 10.53 7.48 0.78
C GLY A 19 10.06 6.06 0.48
N LEU A 20 8.90 5.85 -0.20
CA LEU A 20 8.26 4.54 -0.29
C LEU A 20 9.14 3.43 -0.90
N ASP A 21 9.90 3.72 -1.95
CA ASP A 21 10.79 2.71 -2.58
C ASP A 21 11.96 2.35 -1.64
N ALA A 22 12.54 3.34 -0.96
CA ALA A 22 13.58 3.11 0.06
C ALA A 22 13.05 2.25 1.22
N GLY A 23 11.82 2.56 1.70
CA GLY A 23 11.14 1.78 2.72
C GLY A 23 10.89 0.33 2.29
N GLY A 24 10.39 0.12 1.07
CA GLY A 24 10.16 -1.21 0.51
C GLY A 24 11.45 -2.03 0.38
N VAL A 25 12.54 -1.41 -0.06
CA VAL A 25 13.87 -2.05 -0.10
C VAL A 25 14.35 -2.40 1.30
N ALA A 26 14.31 -1.45 2.24
CA ALA A 26 14.74 -1.67 3.62
C ALA A 26 13.95 -2.81 4.30
N MET A 27 12.62 -2.85 4.14
CA MET A 27 11.79 -3.93 4.69
C MET A 27 12.20 -5.30 4.14
N ASN A 28 12.53 -5.39 2.85
CA ASN A 28 12.96 -6.63 2.22
C ASN A 28 14.36 -7.09 2.63
N THR A 29 15.20 -6.23 3.20
CA THR A 29 16.48 -6.64 3.79
C THR A 29 16.29 -7.34 5.16
N ILE A 30 15.17 -7.07 5.84
CA ILE A 30 14.84 -7.67 7.14
C ILE A 30 14.08 -8.98 6.95
N VAL A 31 13.03 -8.95 6.13
CA VAL A 31 12.20 -10.12 5.82
C VAL A 31 11.85 -10.09 4.33
N ARG A 32 12.16 -11.17 3.62
CA ARG A 32 11.75 -11.32 2.23
C ARG A 32 10.24 -11.18 2.09
N GLY A 33 9.79 -10.24 1.26
CA GLY A 33 8.38 -9.94 1.07
C GLY A 33 7.95 -9.98 -0.39
N ALA A 34 6.68 -9.63 -0.62
CA ALA A 34 6.09 -9.50 -1.93
C ALA A 34 5.50 -8.10 -2.12
N SER A 35 5.49 -7.60 -3.36
CA SER A 35 4.80 -6.36 -3.72
C SER A 35 4.27 -6.43 -5.15
N LEU A 36 3.21 -5.64 -5.43
CA LEU A 36 2.79 -5.38 -6.80
C LEU A 36 3.70 -4.32 -7.42
N TYR A 37 4.03 -4.48 -8.69
CA TYR A 37 4.68 -3.41 -9.43
C TYR A 37 4.01 -3.17 -10.79
N GLN A 38 4.08 -1.93 -11.25
CA GLN A 38 3.64 -1.55 -12.58
C GLN A 38 4.83 -1.64 -13.53
N THR A 39 4.74 -2.54 -14.51
CA THR A 39 5.71 -2.58 -15.62
C THR A 39 5.73 -1.24 -16.33
N GLN A 40 6.93 -0.71 -16.55
CA GLN A 40 7.12 0.58 -17.20
C GLN A 40 7.11 0.42 -18.73
N SER A 41 6.61 1.43 -19.44
CA SER A 41 6.57 1.42 -20.91
C SER A 41 7.97 1.46 -21.54
N ASN A 42 8.94 2.12 -20.89
CA ASN A 42 10.32 2.12 -21.31
C ASN A 42 11.05 0.90 -20.73
N PRO A 43 11.52 -0.06 -21.56
CA PRO A 43 12.12 -1.32 -21.08
C PRO A 43 13.46 -1.11 -20.35
N VAL A 44 14.21 -0.06 -20.67
CA VAL A 44 15.47 0.27 -19.97
C VAL A 44 15.16 0.74 -18.55
N TRP A 45 14.15 1.62 -18.41
CA TRP A 45 13.70 2.12 -17.12
C TRP A 45 13.06 1.01 -16.28
N ASP A 46 12.26 0.15 -16.91
CA ASP A 46 11.64 -1.01 -16.25
C ASP A 46 12.68 -1.95 -15.65
N LYS A 47 13.67 -2.34 -16.46
CA LYS A 47 14.78 -3.18 -16.02
C LYS A 47 15.54 -2.53 -14.86
N TRP A 48 15.89 -1.25 -14.98
CA TRP A 48 16.63 -0.54 -13.94
C TRP A 48 15.84 -0.48 -12.63
N ALA A 49 14.55 -0.14 -12.66
CA ALA A 49 13.70 -0.08 -11.48
C ALA A 49 13.52 -1.47 -10.83
N PHE A 50 13.40 -2.52 -11.66
CA PHE A 50 13.30 -3.89 -11.20
C PHE A 50 14.57 -4.34 -10.47
N GLU A 51 15.75 -4.11 -11.08
CA GLU A 51 17.04 -4.45 -10.50
C GLU A 51 17.35 -3.64 -9.24
N ALA A 52 16.98 -2.35 -9.22
CA ALA A 52 17.15 -1.49 -8.05
C ALA A 52 16.40 -2.05 -6.81
N ARG A 53 15.16 -2.53 -7.01
CA ARG A 53 14.36 -3.14 -5.93
C ARG A 53 14.91 -4.47 -5.45
N LYS A 54 15.68 -5.17 -6.28
CA LYS A 54 16.32 -6.45 -5.96
C LYS A 54 17.78 -6.32 -5.47
N ARG A 55 18.32 -5.11 -5.46
CA ARG A 55 19.76 -4.88 -5.22
C ARG A 55 20.27 -5.47 -3.91
N PHE A 56 19.48 -5.44 -2.84
CA PHE A 56 19.90 -5.84 -1.50
C PHE A 56 19.18 -7.08 -0.96
N SER A 57 18.22 -7.61 -1.70
CA SER A 57 17.40 -8.77 -1.31
C SER A 57 16.76 -9.40 -2.54
N ASP A 58 15.99 -10.49 -2.37
CA ASP A 58 15.24 -11.11 -3.45
C ASP A 58 13.72 -11.08 -3.20
N PRO A 59 13.07 -9.88 -3.26
CA PRO A 59 11.63 -9.77 -3.09
C PRO A 59 10.87 -10.45 -4.22
N VAL A 60 9.63 -10.86 -3.94
CA VAL A 60 8.69 -11.33 -4.96
C VAL A 60 7.98 -10.12 -5.57
N LEU A 61 8.45 -9.65 -6.73
CA LEU A 61 7.84 -8.56 -7.48
C LEU A 61 6.77 -9.14 -8.42
N ILE A 62 5.49 -8.85 -8.13
CA ILE A 62 4.35 -9.37 -8.87
C ILE A 62 3.89 -8.31 -9.89
N PRO A 63 4.02 -8.56 -11.20
CA PRO A 63 3.55 -7.61 -12.22
C PRO A 63 2.03 -7.44 -12.14
N LYS A 64 1.53 -6.21 -12.26
CA LYS A 64 0.09 -5.95 -12.35
C LYS A 64 -0.50 -6.64 -13.58
N SER A 65 -1.43 -7.55 -13.34
CA SER A 65 -2.14 -8.34 -14.36
C SER A 65 -3.49 -8.80 -13.81
N ASN A 66 -4.31 -9.39 -14.66
CA ASN A 66 -5.59 -9.98 -14.23
C ASN A 66 -5.41 -11.14 -13.22
N SER A 67 -4.25 -11.81 -13.22
CA SER A 67 -3.91 -12.89 -12.30
C SER A 67 -3.16 -12.44 -11.05
N ALA A 68 -2.66 -11.20 -11.01
CA ALA A 68 -1.79 -10.71 -9.94
C ALA A 68 -2.35 -10.95 -8.54
N MET A 69 -3.67 -10.83 -8.35
CA MET A 69 -4.31 -11.03 -7.06
C MET A 69 -4.21 -12.48 -6.57
N LYS A 70 -4.21 -13.46 -7.49
CA LYS A 70 -3.99 -14.89 -7.13
C LYS A 70 -2.57 -15.10 -6.62
N GLU A 71 -1.59 -14.40 -7.21
CA GLU A 71 -0.19 -14.48 -6.80
C GLU A 71 0.04 -13.79 -5.45
N VAL A 72 -0.62 -12.64 -5.21
CA VAL A 72 -0.62 -11.97 -3.89
C VAL A 72 -1.17 -12.89 -2.80
N ILE A 73 -2.32 -13.53 -3.04
CA ILE A 73 -2.91 -14.48 -2.09
C ILE A 73 -1.97 -15.68 -1.83
N ARG A 74 -1.31 -16.18 -2.88
CA ARG A 74 -0.32 -17.25 -2.75
C ARG A 74 0.88 -16.82 -1.91
N ALA A 75 1.41 -15.60 -2.15
CA ALA A 75 2.50 -15.04 -1.38
C ALA A 75 2.14 -14.90 0.11
N LEU A 76 0.98 -14.32 0.42
CA LEU A 76 0.48 -14.21 1.79
C LEU A 76 0.27 -15.59 2.47
N ARG A 77 -0.24 -16.58 1.73
CA ARG A 77 -0.39 -17.94 2.25
C ARG A 77 0.94 -18.64 2.50
N ALA A 78 1.99 -18.26 1.77
CA ALA A 78 3.37 -18.68 1.99
C ALA A 78 4.09 -17.84 3.07
N SER A 79 3.34 -17.05 3.85
CA SER A 79 3.84 -16.17 4.91
C SER A 79 4.85 -15.11 4.44
N LEU A 80 4.83 -14.74 3.16
CA LEU A 80 5.57 -13.58 2.68
C LEU A 80 4.77 -12.31 3.03
N PRO A 81 5.35 -11.36 3.78
CA PRO A 81 4.70 -10.07 4.04
C PRO A 81 4.46 -9.33 2.71
N PHE A 82 3.28 -8.75 2.58
CA PHE A 82 2.86 -8.07 1.35
C PHE A 82 2.88 -6.56 1.54
N TYR A 83 3.78 -5.88 0.81
CA TYR A 83 3.91 -4.43 0.79
C TYR A 83 2.93 -3.86 -0.23
N TYR A 84 1.90 -3.16 0.25
CA TYR A 84 0.76 -2.74 -0.56
C TYR A 84 0.45 -1.25 -0.42
N LEU A 85 0.21 -0.60 -1.55
CA LEU A 85 -0.04 0.83 -1.68
C LEU A 85 -1.53 1.04 -2.08
N PRO A 86 -2.43 1.30 -1.11
CA PRO A 86 -3.89 1.35 -1.36
C PRO A 86 -4.41 2.72 -1.79
N ASP A 87 -3.61 3.76 -1.75
CA ASP A 87 -4.00 5.17 -1.75
C ASP A 87 -4.09 5.81 -3.14
N MET A 88 -4.00 5.02 -4.21
CA MET A 88 -4.22 5.52 -5.58
C MET A 88 -5.69 5.39 -6.01
N ASP A 89 -6.11 6.32 -6.86
CA ASP A 89 -7.39 6.28 -7.56
C ASP A 89 -7.31 5.34 -8.78
N HIS A 90 -8.00 4.21 -8.71
CA HIS A 90 -8.09 3.21 -9.79
C HIS A 90 -9.41 3.26 -10.57
N GLY A 91 -10.17 4.36 -10.45
CA GLY A 91 -11.49 4.52 -11.06
C GLY A 91 -12.63 3.99 -10.18
N ALA A 92 -13.86 4.18 -10.62
CA ALA A 92 -15.05 3.79 -9.85
C ALA A 92 -15.24 2.26 -9.75
N ARG A 93 -14.77 1.52 -10.75
CA ARG A 93 -14.97 0.08 -10.80
C ARG A 93 -14.30 -0.64 -9.60
N ASN A 94 -15.09 -1.36 -8.83
CA ASN A 94 -14.66 -2.09 -7.62
C ASN A 94 -14.18 -1.19 -6.46
N SER A 95 -14.26 0.13 -6.61
CA SER A 95 -13.97 1.09 -5.55
C SER A 95 -15.20 1.36 -4.69
N VAL A 96 -14.97 1.79 -3.46
CA VAL A 96 -15.94 2.46 -2.62
C VAL A 96 -15.59 3.94 -2.57
N PHE A 97 -16.61 4.80 -2.48
CA PHE A 97 -16.37 6.22 -2.23
C PHE A 97 -16.40 6.45 -0.74
N VAL A 98 -15.27 6.85 -0.19
CA VAL A 98 -15.11 7.19 1.22
C VAL A 98 -14.33 8.51 1.34
N PRO A 99 -14.62 9.33 2.37
CA PRO A 99 -13.91 10.57 2.60
C PRO A 99 -12.39 10.39 2.69
N PHE A 100 -11.66 11.33 2.10
CA PHE A 100 -10.26 11.59 2.28
C PHE A 100 -10.06 13.10 2.32
N PHE A 101 -9.63 13.64 3.47
CA PHE A 101 -9.66 15.08 3.79
C PHE A 101 -11.04 15.73 3.49
N GLY A 102 -12.11 15.05 3.89
CA GLY A 102 -13.48 15.52 3.71
C GLY A 102 -14.05 15.40 2.30
N VAL A 103 -13.25 14.99 1.31
CA VAL A 103 -13.66 14.84 -0.09
C VAL A 103 -13.84 13.37 -0.43
N GLN A 104 -14.96 13.00 -1.07
CA GLN A 104 -15.20 11.62 -1.50
C GLN A 104 -14.11 11.16 -2.49
N ALA A 105 -13.43 10.07 -2.18
CA ALA A 105 -12.34 9.52 -2.98
C ALA A 105 -12.60 8.06 -3.32
N ALA A 106 -12.49 7.72 -4.60
CA ALA A 106 -12.60 6.33 -5.07
C ALA A 106 -11.42 5.51 -4.50
N THR A 107 -11.73 4.53 -3.66
CA THR A 107 -10.73 3.74 -2.94
C THR A 107 -11.06 2.26 -3.05
N LEU A 108 -10.07 1.44 -3.44
CA LEU A 108 -10.23 -0.01 -3.49
C LEU A 108 -10.26 -0.59 -2.06
N PRO A 109 -11.32 -1.33 -1.64
CA PRO A 109 -11.39 -1.96 -0.32
C PRO A 109 -10.54 -3.25 -0.26
N MET A 110 -9.35 -3.21 -0.88
CA MET A 110 -8.55 -4.39 -1.13
C MET A 110 -7.81 -4.87 0.12
N VAL A 111 -7.36 -3.94 0.99
CA VAL A 111 -6.67 -4.28 2.25
C VAL A 111 -7.59 -5.13 3.13
N SER A 112 -8.82 -4.65 3.37
CA SER A 112 -9.83 -5.37 4.16
C SER A 112 -10.15 -6.74 3.55
N LYS A 113 -10.41 -6.79 2.23
CA LYS A 113 -10.73 -8.05 1.53
C LYS A 113 -9.59 -9.07 1.59
N LEU A 114 -8.35 -8.63 1.38
CA LEU A 114 -7.17 -9.52 1.46
C LEU A 114 -6.93 -10.00 2.89
N ALA A 115 -7.01 -9.11 3.87
CA ALA A 115 -6.85 -9.46 5.28
C ALA A 115 -7.90 -10.50 5.70
N LYS A 116 -9.18 -10.29 5.33
CA LYS A 116 -10.27 -11.24 5.62
C LYS A 116 -10.06 -12.61 4.95
N LEU A 117 -9.64 -12.62 3.67
CA LEU A 117 -9.44 -13.84 2.89
C LEU A 117 -8.26 -14.67 3.37
N THR A 118 -7.20 -14.02 3.84
CA THR A 118 -5.92 -14.67 4.17
C THR A 118 -5.68 -14.85 5.65
N GLY A 119 -6.44 -14.13 6.51
CA GLY A 119 -6.19 -14.03 7.94
C GLY A 119 -4.98 -13.17 8.28
N ALA A 120 -4.51 -12.34 7.35
CA ALA A 120 -3.31 -11.53 7.55
C ALA A 120 -3.58 -10.39 8.55
N LYS A 121 -2.59 -10.12 9.41
CA LYS A 121 -2.52 -8.90 10.22
C LYS A 121 -2.15 -7.73 9.34
N VAL A 122 -2.72 -6.58 9.61
CA VAL A 122 -2.46 -5.34 8.87
C VAL A 122 -1.69 -4.38 9.74
N ILE A 123 -0.59 -3.84 9.22
CA ILE A 123 0.23 -2.81 9.87
C ILE A 123 0.44 -1.66 8.89
N TRP A 124 0.67 -0.46 9.45
CA TRP A 124 1.18 0.66 8.66
C TRP A 124 2.69 0.57 8.50
N GLY A 125 3.18 0.98 7.33
CA GLY A 125 4.60 1.13 7.03
C GLY A 125 4.82 2.44 6.31
N ILE A 126 5.26 3.49 7.04
CA ILE A 126 5.49 4.83 6.50
C ILE A 126 6.99 5.07 6.41
N ALA A 127 7.47 5.36 5.22
CA ALA A 127 8.88 5.70 5.00
C ALA A 127 9.05 7.22 4.99
N GLU A 128 9.50 7.77 6.09
CA GLU A 128 9.84 9.18 6.25
C GLU A 128 11.23 9.47 5.68
N THR A 129 11.35 10.53 4.89
CA THR A 129 12.64 11.05 4.43
C THR A 129 13.13 12.11 5.40
N THR A 130 14.38 11.99 5.87
CA THR A 130 15.04 12.95 6.75
C THR A 130 16.34 13.43 6.11
N PRO A 131 16.97 14.51 6.59
CA PRO A 131 18.27 14.94 6.10
C PRO A 131 19.38 13.87 6.19
N GLU A 132 19.26 12.97 7.17
CA GLU A 132 20.23 11.89 7.43
C GLU A 132 19.90 10.59 6.67
N GLY A 133 18.73 10.50 6.02
CA GLY A 133 18.32 9.31 5.27
C GLY A 133 16.84 8.99 5.40
N TYR A 134 16.49 7.75 5.73
CA TYR A 134 15.11 7.29 5.81
C TYR A 134 14.81 6.63 7.14
N ILE A 135 13.63 6.93 7.69
CA ILE A 135 13.10 6.27 8.89
C ILE A 135 11.86 5.48 8.47
N MET A 136 11.85 4.18 8.79
CA MET A 136 10.67 3.33 8.54
C MET A 136 9.83 3.22 9.81
N HIS A 137 8.70 3.93 9.84
CA HIS A 137 7.72 3.84 10.93
C HIS A 137 6.80 2.64 10.71
N LEU A 138 6.79 1.73 11.66
CA LEU A 138 5.92 0.56 11.63
C LEU A 138 4.94 0.61 12.80
N SER A 139 3.65 0.44 12.51
CA SER A 139 2.64 0.35 13.56
C SER A 139 2.59 -1.05 14.18
N LYS A 140 1.91 -1.15 15.33
CA LYS A 140 1.37 -2.44 15.78
C LYS A 140 0.30 -2.93 14.79
N PRO A 141 -0.05 -4.23 14.79
CA PRO A 141 -1.21 -4.71 14.04
C PRO A 141 -2.47 -3.95 14.41
N LEU A 142 -3.25 -3.59 13.38
CA LEU A 142 -4.53 -2.92 13.58
C LEU A 142 -5.48 -3.82 14.38
N GLU A 143 -5.97 -3.32 15.50
CA GLU A 143 -6.94 -4.03 16.33
C GLU A 143 -8.33 -3.98 15.69
N ASN A 144 -9.11 -5.07 15.84
CA ASN A 144 -10.45 -5.19 15.27
C ASN A 144 -10.47 -4.91 13.75
N PHE A 145 -9.45 -5.39 13.03
CA PHE A 145 -9.33 -5.25 11.58
C PHE A 145 -8.93 -6.59 10.94
N PRO A 146 -9.54 -7.03 9.81
CA PRO A 146 -10.69 -6.38 9.19
C PRO A 146 -12.00 -6.66 9.93
N THR A 147 -12.99 -5.78 9.71
CA THR A 147 -14.37 -6.01 10.15
C THR A 147 -15.20 -6.77 9.10
N ASN A 148 -16.50 -6.84 9.27
CA ASN A 148 -17.41 -7.34 8.25
C ASN A 148 -17.82 -6.28 7.23
N ASP A 149 -17.51 -5.01 7.48
CA ASP A 149 -17.79 -3.89 6.59
C ASP A 149 -16.49 -3.35 5.96
N ALA A 150 -16.22 -3.80 4.73
CA ALA A 150 -15.03 -3.38 3.99
C ALA A 150 -15.04 -1.87 3.64
N THR A 151 -16.21 -1.22 3.61
CA THR A 151 -16.31 0.23 3.41
C THR A 151 -15.89 0.98 4.65
N ALA A 152 -16.40 0.58 5.83
CA ALA A 152 -15.96 1.14 7.11
C ALA A 152 -14.45 0.92 7.35
N ASP A 153 -13.93 -0.25 7.04
CA ASP A 153 -12.50 -0.55 7.10
C ASP A 153 -11.68 0.39 6.20
N THR A 154 -12.17 0.64 4.97
CA THR A 154 -11.50 1.53 4.00
C THR A 154 -11.53 2.99 4.46
N LEU A 155 -12.66 3.44 5.02
CA LEU A 155 -12.77 4.77 5.62
C LEU A 155 -11.77 4.94 6.77
N ARG A 156 -11.70 3.96 7.67
CA ARG A 156 -10.73 3.97 8.77
C ARG A 156 -9.29 4.10 8.27
N LEU A 157 -8.91 3.33 7.24
CA LEU A 157 -7.57 3.45 6.65
C LEU A 157 -7.32 4.85 6.06
N ASN A 158 -8.30 5.46 5.38
CA ASN A 158 -8.16 6.83 4.90
C ASN A 158 -7.94 7.81 6.05
N GLN A 159 -8.75 7.72 7.11
CA GLN A 159 -8.63 8.59 8.30
C GLN A 159 -7.28 8.44 9.02
N GLU A 160 -6.79 7.21 9.17
CA GLU A 160 -5.47 6.97 9.76
C GLU A 160 -4.36 7.51 8.84
N LEU A 161 -4.48 7.37 7.51
CA LEU A 161 -3.54 7.93 6.55
C LEU A 161 -3.50 9.46 6.61
N GLU A 162 -4.65 10.12 6.74
CA GLU A 162 -4.72 11.58 6.92
C GLU A 162 -3.86 12.05 8.11
N GLN A 163 -3.89 11.30 9.23
CA GLN A 163 -3.09 11.65 10.40
C GLN A 163 -1.58 11.53 10.15
N PHE A 164 -1.14 10.58 9.33
CA PHE A 164 0.27 10.50 8.92
C PHE A 164 0.64 11.63 7.98
N ILE A 165 -0.22 11.96 7.02
CA ILE A 165 0.01 13.05 6.06
C ILE A 165 0.08 14.40 6.78
N LEU A 166 -0.78 14.65 7.76
CA LEU A 166 -0.78 15.90 8.53
C LEU A 166 0.54 16.15 9.29
N LYS A 167 1.29 15.09 9.62
CA LYS A 167 2.60 15.22 10.26
C LYS A 167 3.71 15.57 9.26
N HIS A 168 3.60 15.09 8.02
CA HIS A 168 4.60 15.24 6.95
C HIS A 168 3.93 15.53 5.61
N PRO A 169 3.20 16.67 5.47
CA PRO A 169 2.37 16.95 4.30
C PRO A 169 3.18 17.15 3.01
N ASP A 170 4.43 17.54 3.14
CA ASP A 170 5.41 17.72 2.08
C ASP A 170 5.94 16.39 1.52
N GLN A 171 5.76 15.30 2.23
CA GLN A 171 6.27 13.98 1.84
C GLN A 171 5.22 13.08 1.17
N TYR A 172 3.96 13.48 1.16
CA TYR A 172 2.93 12.72 0.45
C TYR A 172 2.91 13.05 -1.04
N LEU A 173 2.76 12.04 -1.89
CA LEU A 173 2.81 12.20 -3.34
C LEU A 173 1.49 12.75 -3.90
N TRP A 174 1.21 14.04 -3.70
CA TRP A 174 -0.01 14.73 -4.16
C TRP A 174 -0.22 14.72 -5.68
N THR A 175 0.83 14.48 -6.46
CA THR A 175 0.79 14.54 -7.93
C THR A 175 -0.04 13.45 -8.58
N HIS A 176 -0.43 12.39 -7.89
CA HIS A 176 -1.19 11.29 -8.47
C HIS A 176 -2.72 11.49 -8.51
N ARG A 177 -3.20 12.73 -8.34
CA ARG A 177 -4.61 13.11 -8.51
C ARG A 177 -5.57 12.16 -7.78
N ARG A 178 -5.52 12.16 -6.44
CA ARG A 178 -6.28 11.26 -5.55
C ARG A 178 -7.80 11.34 -5.73
N PHE A 179 -8.32 12.45 -6.26
CA PHE A 179 -9.74 12.77 -6.39
C PHE A 179 -10.21 12.83 -7.85
N LYS A 180 -9.51 12.20 -8.80
CA LYS A 180 -9.86 12.29 -10.23
C LYS A 180 -11.20 11.61 -10.54
N THR A 181 -11.55 10.53 -9.84
CA THR A 181 -12.81 9.81 -9.98
C THR A 181 -13.79 10.31 -8.93
N ARG A 182 -14.90 10.87 -9.40
CA ARG A 182 -15.94 11.45 -8.54
C ARG A 182 -17.16 10.53 -8.47
N PRO A 183 -17.94 10.59 -7.38
CA PRO A 183 -19.31 10.06 -7.38
C PRO A 183 -20.13 10.64 -8.54
N GLU A 184 -21.13 9.90 -8.99
CA GLU A 184 -22.03 10.36 -10.05
C GLU A 184 -22.70 11.68 -9.66
N GLY A 185 -22.67 12.66 -10.57
CA GLY A 185 -23.23 14.00 -10.36
C GLY A 185 -22.31 14.98 -9.62
N GLU A 186 -21.19 14.55 -9.07
CA GLU A 186 -20.25 15.47 -8.41
C GLU A 186 -19.26 16.11 -9.40
N PRO A 187 -18.93 17.41 -9.24
CA PRO A 187 -17.98 18.09 -10.12
C PRO A 187 -16.54 17.57 -9.96
N SER A 188 -15.72 17.81 -11.00
CA SER A 188 -14.27 17.56 -10.92
C SER A 188 -13.63 18.44 -9.85
N VAL A 189 -12.62 17.89 -9.17
CA VAL A 189 -11.78 18.63 -8.21
C VAL A 189 -10.57 19.27 -8.90
N TYR A 190 -10.23 18.82 -10.12
CA TYR A 190 -9.07 19.30 -10.90
C TYR A 190 -9.49 20.01 -12.17
#